data_35c683432d2888240f5565e763951bb4
#
_entry.id   35c683432d2888240f5565e763951bb4
#
_cell.length_a   1.000
_cell.length_b   1.000
_cell.length_c   1.000
_cell.angle_alpha   90.00
_cell.angle_beta   90.00
_cell.angle_gamma   90.00
#
_symmetry.space_group_name_H-M   'P 1'
#
loop_
_entity.id
_entity.type
_entity.pdbx_description
1 polymer ?
#
loop_
_entity_poly.entity_id
_entity_poly.type
_entity_poly.pdbx_seq_one_letter_code
_entity_poly.pdbx_strand_id
1 'polypeptide(L)'
;MRLVRSTLGIFLLLIQIAGTSPASLAARAAACPKPAPAKSQSRDSFTELTQDKGYRFDRRGWIYVHLEGSPHDIGYQHGYLLAPEIADAFQSFRLEATHNSGRDWEFFRRAAREMLWPKIDPEYQAELQGIVDGLQANKTKLDLDDIVALNAFQELPDYYVPWLNSQTQTSKVSHEEIHGHCSAFIATGSWTKDHQIVMAHSNWTSYMDGERWNIIFDIVPQSGNRMVMDGFPGVIASDDDYGVTSGGLMITETTIAYFHGWDPTGKAEFVRARKAMQYANSIDDYVKIMLEGNNGGYANDWLIGDRKTGEIARFEDGLKHAKVWRTKDGYFSGSNFPSDPDVIRDETAYNPNDPSSGPNARKIRWDQLLNGNKGNIDTTLAEVFLADHFDTFTKREGANRRTLCGHGDASDTVPGAKPFDPVGAVSGKVMNSKMAAALDFIARTGHPCGINFDAAKFLTDHPEYSWQSPVLHDMDAGPWTEFRSGEHVAQPAQ
;
A
#
# COMPACT_ATOMS: atom_id res chain seq x y z
N MET A 1 -35.79 -60.55 55.50
CA MET A 1 -35.82 -60.12 56.89
C MET A 1 -34.66 -59.29 57.25
N ARG A 2 -34.87 -58.19 57.91
CA ARG A 2 -34.02 -57.05 58.29
C ARG A 2 -33.69 -56.05 57.15
N LEU A 3 -34.47 -55.00 57.18
CA LEU A 3 -34.20 -53.70 56.58
C LEU A 3 -32.95 -53.05 57.23
N VAL A 4 -32.06 -52.52 56.42
CA VAL A 4 -31.10 -51.53 56.87
C VAL A 4 -31.41 -50.25 56.09
N ARG A 5 -31.88 -49.22 56.80
CA ARG A 5 -32.02 -47.85 56.32
C ARG A 5 -30.64 -47.18 56.37
N SER A 6 -30.13 -46.72 55.28
CA SER A 6 -29.02 -45.76 55.26
C SER A 6 -29.52 -44.38 54.81
N THR A 7 -29.41 -43.46 55.73
CA THR A 7 -29.68 -42.00 55.55
C THR A 7 -28.63 -41.37 54.69
N LEU A 8 -29.05 -40.79 53.56
CA LEU A 8 -28.20 -40.01 52.67
C LEU A 8 -28.21 -38.54 53.14
N GLY A 9 -27.11 -38.08 53.72
CA GLY A 9 -26.93 -36.70 54.09
C GLY A 9 -26.61 -35.86 52.83
N ILE A 10 -27.48 -34.91 52.51
CA ILE A 10 -27.24 -33.94 51.46
C ILE A 10 -26.38 -32.84 52.05
N PHE A 11 -25.10 -32.76 51.62
CA PHE A 11 -24.27 -31.58 51.85
C PHE A 11 -24.57 -30.57 50.75
N LEU A 12 -25.27 -29.47 51.06
CA LEU A 12 -25.37 -28.29 50.20
C LEU A 12 -24.03 -27.55 50.25
N LEU A 13 -23.27 -27.65 49.15
CA LEU A 13 -22.10 -26.82 48.93
C LEU A 13 -22.57 -25.52 48.30
N LEU A 14 -22.63 -24.47 49.10
CA LEU A 14 -22.83 -23.07 48.62
C LEU A 14 -21.57 -22.63 47.89
N ILE A 15 -21.59 -22.71 46.56
CA ILE A 15 -20.58 -22.07 45.72
C ILE A 15 -20.95 -20.59 45.67
N GLN A 16 -20.21 -19.75 46.38
CA GLN A 16 -20.21 -18.32 46.18
C GLN A 16 -19.57 -18.03 44.79
N ILE A 17 -20.39 -17.75 43.81
CA ILE A 17 -19.94 -17.19 42.56
C ILE A 17 -19.55 -15.74 42.87
N ALA A 18 -18.25 -15.52 43.09
CA ALA A 18 -17.68 -14.16 43.08
C ALA A 18 -17.88 -13.61 41.67
N GLY A 19 -18.78 -12.63 41.55
CA GLY A 19 -18.97 -11.88 40.32
C GLY A 19 -17.68 -11.15 39.96
N THR A 20 -16.94 -11.68 39.02
CA THR A 20 -15.90 -10.91 38.34
C THR A 20 -16.60 -9.96 37.39
N SER A 21 -16.62 -8.67 37.73
CA SER A 21 -16.91 -7.60 36.80
C SER A 21 -16.14 -7.84 35.49
N PRO A 22 -16.74 -7.59 34.33
CA PRO A 22 -15.96 -7.56 33.10
C PRO A 22 -14.98 -6.38 33.20
N ALA A 23 -13.78 -6.68 33.68
CA ALA A 23 -12.66 -5.77 33.53
C ALA A 23 -12.51 -5.57 32.02
N SER A 24 -12.70 -4.32 31.59
CA SER A 24 -12.41 -3.86 30.24
C SER A 24 -11.06 -4.46 29.79
N LEU A 25 -11.11 -5.37 28.81
CA LEU A 25 -9.94 -5.68 27.99
C LEU A 25 -9.68 -4.45 27.12
N ALA A 26 -9.28 -3.34 27.74
CA ALA A 26 -8.47 -2.37 27.07
C ALA A 26 -7.19 -3.16 26.70
N ALA A 27 -7.08 -3.55 25.43
CA ALA A 27 -5.86 -4.13 24.91
C ALA A 27 -4.75 -3.13 25.24
N ARG A 28 -3.94 -3.47 26.26
CA ARG A 28 -2.68 -2.77 26.47
C ARG A 28 -1.87 -3.08 25.21
N ALA A 29 -1.86 -2.13 24.27
CA ALA A 29 -0.81 -2.11 23.27
C ALA A 29 0.49 -2.22 24.06
N ALA A 30 1.20 -3.31 23.89
CA ALA A 30 2.54 -3.45 24.42
C ALA A 30 3.29 -2.24 23.90
N ALA A 31 3.82 -1.40 24.79
CA ALA A 31 4.58 -0.23 24.38
C ALA A 31 5.70 -0.74 23.47
N CYS A 32 5.71 -0.29 22.21
CA CYS A 32 6.83 -0.54 21.32
C CYS A 32 8.12 -0.25 22.10
N PRO A 33 9.16 -1.09 21.98
CA PRO A 33 10.46 -0.76 22.53
C PRO A 33 10.82 0.64 22.02
N LYS A 34 11.26 1.52 22.91
CA LYS A 34 11.68 2.87 22.50
C LYS A 34 12.67 2.70 21.35
N PRO A 35 12.43 3.30 20.18
CA PRO A 35 13.36 3.19 19.07
C PRO A 35 14.75 3.60 19.54
N ALA A 36 15.76 2.86 19.11
CA ALA A 36 17.14 3.29 19.27
C ALA A 36 17.27 4.69 18.62
N PRO A 37 18.07 5.61 19.18
CA PRO A 37 18.22 6.92 18.58
C PRO A 37 18.69 6.75 17.14
N ALA A 38 17.86 7.23 16.19
CA ALA A 38 18.13 7.17 14.77
C ALA A 38 19.51 7.75 14.49
N LYS A 39 20.38 6.99 13.83
CA LYS A 39 21.70 7.46 13.39
C LYS A 39 21.61 8.39 12.18
N SER A 40 20.48 8.42 11.49
CA SER A 40 20.24 9.34 10.41
C SER A 40 19.62 10.62 10.95
N GLN A 41 20.34 11.72 10.78
CA GLN A 41 19.72 13.03 10.88
C GLN A 41 18.66 13.10 9.78
N SER A 42 17.39 13.31 10.17
CA SER A 42 16.35 13.64 9.20
C SER A 42 16.89 14.74 8.28
N ARG A 43 17.01 14.42 6.98
CA ARG A 43 17.42 15.42 5.98
C ARG A 43 16.22 16.33 5.73
N ASP A 44 15.98 17.27 6.64
CA ASP A 44 15.09 18.38 6.31
C ASP A 44 15.90 19.34 5.43
N SER A 45 15.54 19.44 4.16
CA SER A 45 16.09 20.47 3.27
C SER A 45 15.30 21.75 3.51
N PHE A 46 15.97 22.79 4.02
CA PHE A 46 15.39 24.13 4.13
C PHE A 46 15.44 24.91 2.81
N THR A 47 15.82 24.24 1.73
CA THR A 47 15.92 24.86 0.39
C THR A 47 14.94 24.15 -0.53
N GLU A 48 14.00 24.92 -1.09
CA GLU A 48 13.16 24.44 -2.18
C GLU A 48 13.97 24.44 -3.48
N LEU A 49 13.92 23.29 -4.20
CA LEU A 49 14.33 23.25 -5.59
C LEU A 49 13.10 23.54 -6.46
N THR A 50 13.22 24.47 -7.38
CA THR A 50 12.11 24.91 -8.23
C THR A 50 12.38 24.63 -9.70
N GLN A 51 11.34 24.28 -10.44
CA GLN A 51 11.32 24.19 -11.90
C GLN A 51 9.98 24.69 -12.42
N ASP A 52 9.97 25.85 -13.07
CA ASP A 52 8.74 26.56 -13.46
C ASP A 52 7.81 26.80 -12.28
N LYS A 53 6.62 26.17 -12.28
CA LYS A 53 5.68 26.21 -11.16
C LYS A 53 5.89 25.07 -10.16
N GLY A 54 6.66 24.03 -10.54
CA GLY A 54 6.96 22.90 -9.70
C GLY A 54 8.05 23.22 -8.69
N TYR A 55 7.98 22.56 -7.53
CA TYR A 55 9.02 22.62 -6.50
C TYR A 55 9.08 21.36 -5.68
N ARG A 56 10.23 21.12 -5.02
CA ARG A 56 10.41 20.03 -4.06
C ARG A 56 11.19 20.48 -2.84
N PHE A 57 10.98 19.78 -1.73
CA PHE A 57 11.82 19.85 -0.52
C PHE A 57 11.77 18.52 0.23
N ASP A 58 12.80 18.25 1.04
CA ASP A 58 12.85 17.05 1.85
C ASP A 58 12.32 17.33 3.25
N ARG A 59 11.52 16.40 3.80
CA ARG A 59 10.93 16.52 5.13
C ARG A 59 10.76 15.17 5.80
N ARG A 60 11.46 14.95 6.89
CA ARG A 60 11.28 13.79 7.76
C ARG A 60 11.36 12.43 7.05
N GLY A 61 12.24 12.31 6.06
CA GLY A 61 12.42 11.10 5.26
C GLY A 61 11.57 11.07 3.98
N TRP A 62 10.60 11.97 3.84
CA TRP A 62 9.81 12.16 2.64
C TRP A 62 10.37 13.26 1.74
N ILE A 63 10.11 13.16 0.46
CA ILE A 63 10.31 14.20 -0.52
C ILE A 63 8.93 14.73 -0.93
N TYR A 64 8.62 15.97 -0.54
CA TYR A 64 7.41 16.64 -1.00
C TYR A 64 7.66 17.25 -2.36
N VAL A 65 6.74 17.01 -3.30
CA VAL A 65 6.86 17.52 -4.69
C VAL A 65 5.53 18.12 -5.11
N HIS A 66 5.55 19.41 -5.42
CA HIS A 66 4.43 20.11 -6.04
C HIS A 66 4.62 20.17 -7.56
N LEU A 67 3.59 19.77 -8.31
CA LEU A 67 3.57 19.76 -9.77
C LEU A 67 2.31 20.49 -10.28
N GLU A 68 2.47 21.45 -11.20
CA GLU A 68 1.33 22.23 -11.70
C GLU A 68 1.45 22.53 -13.20
N GLY A 69 0.36 22.33 -13.95
CA GLY A 69 0.28 22.76 -15.34
C GLY A 69 -0.45 21.80 -16.27
N SER A 70 -0.08 21.86 -17.56
CA SER A 70 -0.50 20.89 -18.56
C SER A 70 0.08 19.49 -18.24
N PRO A 71 -0.44 18.41 -18.82
CA PRO A 71 0.15 17.09 -18.62
C PRO A 71 1.65 17.02 -18.89
N HIS A 72 2.12 17.64 -19.99
CA HIS A 72 3.55 17.71 -20.29
C HIS A 72 4.33 18.54 -19.26
N ASP A 73 3.80 19.66 -18.77
CA ASP A 73 4.48 20.49 -17.76
C ASP A 73 4.64 19.74 -16.46
N ILE A 74 3.58 19.03 -16.00
CA ILE A 74 3.60 18.16 -14.82
C ILE A 74 4.68 17.10 -14.98
N GLY A 75 4.71 16.38 -16.11
CA GLY A 75 5.72 15.39 -16.40
C GLY A 75 7.13 15.98 -16.42
N TYR A 76 7.33 17.13 -17.07
CA TYR A 76 8.64 17.79 -17.15
C TYR A 76 9.17 18.17 -15.75
N GLN A 77 8.32 18.79 -14.92
CA GLN A 77 8.66 19.11 -13.54
C GLN A 77 9.01 17.87 -12.74
N HIS A 78 8.22 16.79 -12.86
CA HIS A 78 8.45 15.50 -12.22
C HIS A 78 9.82 14.93 -12.61
N GLY A 79 10.08 14.78 -13.90
CA GLY A 79 11.35 14.25 -14.41
C GLY A 79 12.55 15.10 -14.06
N TYR A 80 12.42 16.45 -14.04
CA TYR A 80 13.51 17.35 -13.70
C TYR A 80 13.82 17.37 -12.20
N LEU A 81 12.77 17.49 -11.35
CA LEU A 81 12.91 17.65 -9.91
C LEU A 81 13.31 16.33 -9.21
N LEU A 82 12.92 15.18 -9.76
CA LEU A 82 13.20 13.86 -9.19
C LEU A 82 14.20 13.03 -10.02
N ALA A 83 14.99 13.65 -10.90
CA ALA A 83 15.89 12.93 -11.80
C ALA A 83 16.84 11.94 -11.09
N PRO A 84 17.48 12.26 -9.96
CA PRO A 84 18.31 11.30 -9.22
C PRO A 84 17.51 10.13 -8.65
N GLU A 85 16.35 10.41 -8.07
CA GLU A 85 15.48 9.40 -7.45
C GLU A 85 14.88 8.47 -8.51
N ILE A 86 14.48 9.00 -9.66
CA ILE A 86 13.98 8.20 -10.79
C ILE A 86 15.08 7.29 -11.35
N ALA A 87 16.31 7.79 -11.47
CA ALA A 87 17.42 6.98 -11.95
C ALA A 87 17.76 5.83 -10.99
N ASP A 88 17.66 6.06 -9.70
CA ASP A 88 17.92 5.06 -8.65
C ASP A 88 16.77 4.04 -8.57
N ALA A 89 15.50 4.48 -8.54
CA ALA A 89 14.33 3.63 -8.57
C ALA A 89 14.29 2.74 -9.82
N PHE A 90 14.62 3.30 -10.97
CA PHE A 90 14.72 2.54 -12.21
C PHE A 90 15.76 1.42 -12.16
N GLN A 91 16.91 1.64 -11.50
CA GLN A 91 17.93 0.60 -11.37
C GLN A 91 17.45 -0.53 -10.45
N SER A 92 16.77 -0.22 -9.34
CA SER A 92 16.17 -1.19 -8.44
C SER A 92 15.16 -2.05 -9.18
N PHE A 93 14.15 -1.42 -9.78
CA PHE A 93 13.12 -2.11 -10.53
C PHE A 93 13.69 -2.98 -11.67
N ARG A 94 14.59 -2.43 -12.47
CA ARG A 94 15.21 -3.19 -13.57
C ARG A 94 15.92 -4.43 -13.05
N LEU A 95 16.67 -4.31 -11.96
CA LEU A 95 17.37 -5.44 -11.34
C LEU A 95 16.38 -6.50 -10.87
N GLU A 96 15.35 -6.10 -10.13
CA GLU A 96 14.34 -7.01 -9.61
C GLU A 96 13.56 -7.71 -10.74
N ALA A 97 13.00 -6.96 -11.67
CA ALA A 97 12.23 -7.50 -12.78
C ALA A 97 13.02 -8.50 -13.64
N THR A 98 14.30 -8.19 -13.94
CA THR A 98 15.15 -9.10 -14.72
C THR A 98 15.59 -10.32 -13.92
N HIS A 99 15.88 -10.17 -12.62
CA HIS A 99 16.27 -11.27 -11.74
C HIS A 99 15.10 -12.26 -11.56
N ASN A 100 13.94 -11.76 -11.16
CA ASN A 100 12.79 -12.60 -10.80
C ASN A 100 12.14 -13.27 -12.01
N SER A 101 12.05 -12.55 -13.14
CA SER A 101 11.41 -13.10 -14.35
C SER A 101 12.36 -13.93 -15.24
N GLY A 102 13.67 -13.76 -15.09
CA GLY A 102 14.67 -14.33 -16.01
C GLY A 102 14.61 -13.73 -17.43
N ARG A 103 13.90 -12.61 -17.63
CA ARG A 103 13.82 -11.87 -18.88
C ARG A 103 14.87 -10.76 -18.91
N ASP A 104 15.35 -10.40 -20.11
CA ASP A 104 16.20 -9.21 -20.26
C ASP A 104 15.35 -7.91 -20.21
N TRP A 105 16.01 -6.79 -20.01
CA TRP A 105 15.31 -5.50 -19.92
C TRP A 105 14.63 -5.10 -21.24
N GLU A 106 15.17 -5.47 -22.39
CA GLU A 106 14.57 -5.18 -23.68
C GLU A 106 13.22 -5.89 -23.88
N PHE A 107 12.99 -7.01 -23.19
CA PHE A 107 11.68 -7.64 -23.17
C PHE A 107 10.62 -6.69 -22.57
N PHE A 108 10.91 -6.03 -21.44
CA PHE A 108 10.00 -5.09 -20.77
C PHE A 108 9.81 -3.82 -21.60
N ARG A 109 10.89 -3.27 -22.16
CA ARG A 109 10.83 -2.11 -23.08
C ARG A 109 9.92 -2.38 -24.29
N ARG A 110 10.04 -3.56 -24.89
CA ARG A 110 9.20 -3.94 -26.03
C ARG A 110 7.74 -4.08 -25.61
N ALA A 111 7.44 -4.69 -24.46
CA ALA A 111 6.09 -4.79 -23.93
C ALA A 111 5.50 -3.37 -23.67
N ALA A 112 6.27 -2.47 -23.10
CA ALA A 112 5.89 -1.08 -22.90
C ALA A 112 5.53 -0.39 -24.22
N ARG A 113 6.43 -0.45 -25.21
CA ARG A 113 6.26 0.21 -26.52
C ARG A 113 5.12 -0.38 -27.35
N GLU A 114 5.03 -1.72 -27.44
CA GLU A 114 4.14 -2.38 -28.41
C GLU A 114 2.77 -2.71 -27.81
N MET A 115 2.71 -3.01 -26.52
CA MET A 115 1.48 -3.44 -25.85
C MET A 115 0.82 -2.31 -25.03
N LEU A 116 1.57 -1.55 -24.22
CA LEU A 116 0.99 -0.58 -23.31
C LEU A 116 0.82 0.81 -23.95
N TRP A 117 1.87 1.36 -24.54
CA TRP A 117 1.89 2.74 -25.08
C TRP A 117 0.70 3.09 -25.98
N PRO A 118 0.28 2.23 -26.94
CA PRO A 118 -0.84 2.57 -27.83
C PRO A 118 -2.19 2.72 -27.13
N LYS A 119 -2.30 2.31 -25.86
CA LYS A 119 -3.54 2.31 -25.08
C LYS A 119 -3.55 3.34 -23.96
N ILE A 120 -2.44 4.03 -23.75
CA ILE A 120 -2.35 5.14 -22.80
C ILE A 120 -3.11 6.34 -23.38
N ASP A 121 -3.96 6.96 -22.57
CA ASP A 121 -4.71 8.16 -23.01
C ASP A 121 -3.74 9.30 -23.36
N PRO A 122 -4.01 10.12 -24.41
CA PRO A 122 -3.06 11.11 -24.93
C PRO A 122 -2.52 12.11 -23.90
N GLU A 123 -3.30 12.44 -22.88
CA GLU A 123 -2.84 13.32 -21.80
C GLU A 123 -1.75 12.67 -20.96
N TYR A 124 -1.84 11.39 -20.65
CA TYR A 124 -0.81 10.66 -19.90
C TYR A 124 0.38 10.28 -20.78
N GLN A 125 0.18 10.10 -22.08
CA GLN A 125 1.31 10.04 -23.04
C GLN A 125 2.13 11.33 -22.99
N ALA A 126 1.47 12.48 -22.94
CA ALA A 126 2.15 13.77 -22.83
C ALA A 126 2.85 13.94 -21.46
N GLU A 127 2.26 13.47 -20.36
CA GLU A 127 2.87 13.49 -19.04
C GLU A 127 4.12 12.62 -19.00
N LEU A 128 4.06 11.37 -19.50
CA LEU A 128 5.20 10.45 -19.57
C LEU A 128 6.32 10.99 -20.47
N GLN A 129 5.98 11.61 -21.61
CA GLN A 129 6.97 12.29 -22.46
C GLN A 129 7.60 13.46 -21.72
N GLY A 130 6.83 14.23 -20.97
CA GLY A 130 7.32 15.32 -20.12
C GLY A 130 8.35 14.81 -19.10
N ILE A 131 8.11 13.64 -18.44
CA ILE A 131 9.08 13.04 -17.52
C ILE A 131 10.41 12.79 -18.25
N VAL A 132 10.38 12.21 -19.44
CA VAL A 132 11.58 11.96 -20.25
C VAL A 132 12.32 13.25 -20.56
N ASP A 133 11.59 14.29 -21.00
CA ASP A 133 12.19 15.58 -21.36
C ASP A 133 12.83 16.27 -20.14
N GLY A 134 12.20 16.18 -18.97
CA GLY A 134 12.74 16.66 -17.69
C GLY A 134 14.00 15.90 -17.25
N LEU A 135 14.00 14.58 -17.37
CA LEU A 135 15.17 13.73 -17.13
C LEU A 135 16.34 14.08 -18.04
N GLN A 136 16.08 14.26 -19.32
CA GLN A 136 17.11 14.64 -20.31
C GLN A 136 17.68 16.03 -20.03
N ALA A 137 16.84 17.00 -19.63
CA ALA A 137 17.28 18.32 -19.20
C ALA A 137 18.20 18.24 -17.97
N ASN A 138 17.99 17.29 -17.11
CA ASN A 138 18.86 16.97 -15.96
C ASN A 138 19.98 15.96 -16.30
N LYS A 139 20.19 15.65 -17.59
CA LYS A 139 21.25 14.76 -18.10
C LYS A 139 21.10 13.28 -17.69
N THR A 140 19.94 12.86 -17.26
CA THR A 140 19.62 11.45 -17.00
C THR A 140 19.20 10.76 -18.29
N LYS A 141 19.81 9.60 -18.59
CA LYS A 141 19.66 8.90 -19.88
C LYS A 141 18.63 7.75 -19.77
N LEU A 142 17.41 8.11 -19.51
CA LEU A 142 16.26 7.20 -19.65
C LEU A 142 15.40 7.71 -20.80
N ASP A 143 14.81 6.77 -21.54
CA ASP A 143 13.91 7.11 -22.64
C ASP A 143 12.46 6.71 -22.35
N LEU A 144 11.59 6.93 -23.32
CA LEU A 144 10.16 6.72 -23.13
C LEU A 144 9.81 5.26 -22.85
N ASP A 145 10.47 4.32 -23.50
CA ASP A 145 10.21 2.88 -23.28
C ASP A 145 10.60 2.49 -21.83
N ASP A 146 11.68 3.06 -21.30
CA ASP A 146 12.12 2.85 -19.91
C ASP A 146 11.10 3.39 -18.92
N ILE A 147 10.58 4.62 -19.16
CA ILE A 147 9.61 5.26 -18.27
C ILE A 147 8.24 4.58 -18.34
N VAL A 148 7.78 4.17 -19.51
CA VAL A 148 6.52 3.41 -19.62
C VAL A 148 6.63 2.04 -18.95
N ALA A 149 7.78 1.35 -19.09
CA ALA A 149 8.00 0.09 -18.40
C ALA A 149 8.06 0.27 -16.87
N LEU A 150 8.69 1.36 -16.40
CA LEU A 150 8.72 1.71 -14.97
C LEU A 150 7.32 1.97 -14.43
N ASN A 151 6.45 2.66 -15.18
CA ASN A 151 5.06 2.89 -14.76
C ASN A 151 4.21 1.61 -14.70
N ALA A 152 4.63 0.54 -15.34
CA ALA A 152 3.96 -0.76 -15.31
C ALA A 152 4.76 -1.80 -14.49
N PHE A 153 5.49 -1.35 -13.46
CA PHE A 153 6.41 -2.20 -12.71
C PHE A 153 5.70 -3.28 -11.88
N GLN A 154 4.48 -3.04 -11.44
CA GLN A 154 3.64 -4.05 -10.80
C GLN A 154 3.06 -5.02 -11.85
N GLU A 155 2.67 -4.50 -13.02
CA GLU A 155 1.89 -5.26 -13.99
C GLU A 155 2.74 -6.19 -14.87
N LEU A 156 3.90 -5.72 -15.34
CA LEU A 156 4.68 -6.48 -16.32
C LEU A 156 5.36 -7.72 -15.72
N PRO A 157 6.09 -7.65 -14.59
CA PRO A 157 6.70 -8.83 -14.00
C PRO A 157 5.68 -9.80 -13.40
N ASP A 158 4.65 -9.29 -12.70
CA ASP A 158 3.82 -10.09 -11.83
C ASP A 158 2.53 -10.61 -12.48
N TYR A 159 2.08 -9.99 -13.59
CA TYR A 159 0.87 -10.39 -14.31
C TYR A 159 1.14 -10.80 -15.76
N TYR A 160 1.82 -9.93 -16.54
CA TYR A 160 2.08 -10.24 -17.95
C TYR A 160 3.04 -11.42 -18.13
N VAL A 161 4.15 -11.48 -17.41
CA VAL A 161 5.13 -12.58 -17.53
C VAL A 161 4.52 -13.93 -17.13
N PRO A 162 3.83 -14.08 -15.97
CA PRO A 162 3.14 -15.33 -15.63
C PRO A 162 2.08 -15.74 -16.66
N TRP A 163 1.27 -14.78 -17.14
CA TRP A 163 0.30 -15.05 -18.19
C TRP A 163 0.97 -15.56 -19.47
N LEU A 164 2.03 -14.91 -19.94
CA LEU A 164 2.76 -15.33 -21.14
C LEU A 164 3.35 -16.74 -20.98
N ASN A 165 3.91 -17.04 -19.81
CA ASN A 165 4.44 -18.37 -19.50
C ASN A 165 3.34 -19.44 -19.52
N SER A 166 2.13 -19.11 -19.06
CA SER A 166 0.98 -20.02 -19.10
C SER A 166 0.53 -20.37 -20.53
N GLN A 167 0.68 -19.44 -21.48
CA GLN A 167 0.33 -19.65 -22.88
C GLN A 167 1.27 -20.65 -23.59
N THR A 168 2.49 -20.82 -23.09
CA THR A 168 3.51 -21.66 -23.74
C THR A 168 3.60 -23.09 -23.20
N GLN A 169 2.78 -23.46 -22.19
CA GLN A 169 2.78 -24.77 -21.48
C GLN A 169 4.16 -25.21 -20.92
N THR A 170 5.12 -24.31 -20.82
CA THR A 170 6.51 -24.64 -20.47
C THR A 170 6.83 -24.57 -18.99
N SER A 171 5.91 -24.12 -18.16
CA SER A 171 6.11 -24.08 -16.70
C SER A 171 4.86 -24.53 -15.97
N LYS A 172 5.02 -25.37 -14.95
CA LYS A 172 4.05 -25.37 -13.84
C LYS A 172 4.12 -23.95 -13.28
N VAL A 173 3.03 -23.19 -13.42
CA VAL A 173 2.90 -21.90 -12.75
C VAL A 173 3.13 -22.18 -11.28
N SER A 174 4.27 -21.79 -10.75
CA SER A 174 4.42 -21.66 -9.30
C SER A 174 3.47 -20.51 -8.94
N HIS A 175 2.38 -20.84 -8.26
CA HIS A 175 1.52 -19.82 -7.63
C HIS A 175 2.27 -19.30 -6.39
N GLU A 176 3.46 -18.75 -6.58
CA GLU A 176 4.14 -18.02 -5.54
C GLU A 176 3.31 -16.77 -5.26
N GLU A 177 3.24 -16.40 -4.00
CA GLU A 177 2.56 -15.17 -3.59
C GLU A 177 3.09 -14.02 -4.45
N ILE A 178 2.20 -13.40 -5.21
CA ILE A 178 2.50 -12.15 -5.89
C ILE A 178 2.94 -11.17 -4.81
N HIS A 179 4.10 -10.55 -5.02
CA HIS A 179 4.73 -9.63 -4.07
C HIS A 179 3.94 -8.32 -4.01
N GLY A 180 2.96 -8.25 -3.20
CA GLY A 180 2.20 -7.05 -2.93
C GLY A 180 1.35 -7.31 -1.70
N HIS A 181 1.77 -6.80 -0.55
CA HIS A 181 1.12 -7.10 0.70
C HIS A 181 0.83 -5.82 1.46
N CYS A 182 -0.30 -5.18 1.16
CA CYS A 182 -0.75 -4.02 1.90
C CYS A 182 -1.63 -4.43 3.08
N SER A 183 -1.78 -3.54 4.04
CA SER A 183 -2.76 -3.62 5.11
C SER A 183 -3.49 -2.31 5.21
N ALA A 184 -4.82 -2.32 5.07
CA ALA A 184 -5.63 -1.11 5.07
C ALA A 184 -6.96 -1.29 5.79
N PHE A 185 -7.56 -0.19 6.23
CA PHE A 185 -8.95 -0.13 6.58
C PHE A 185 -9.56 1.23 6.28
N ILE A 186 -10.88 1.24 6.16
CA ILE A 186 -11.71 2.43 6.12
C ILE A 186 -12.93 2.22 7.02
N ALA A 187 -13.27 3.20 7.86
CA ALA A 187 -14.39 3.14 8.78
C ALA A 187 -15.16 4.45 8.80
N THR A 188 -16.47 4.40 9.10
CA THR A 188 -17.34 5.57 9.14
C THR A 188 -18.52 5.39 10.12
N GLY A 189 -19.23 6.47 10.39
CA GLY A 189 -20.46 6.47 11.19
C GLY A 189 -20.17 6.12 12.66
N SER A 190 -20.99 5.24 13.24
CA SER A 190 -20.88 4.86 14.66
C SER A 190 -19.59 4.09 15.01
N TRP A 191 -18.75 3.77 14.04
CA TRP A 191 -17.48 3.08 14.25
C TRP A 191 -16.34 4.03 14.63
N THR A 192 -16.42 5.27 14.19
CA THR A 192 -15.38 6.28 14.42
C THR A 192 -15.80 7.25 15.51
N LYS A 193 -14.81 7.84 16.16
CA LYS A 193 -14.99 8.71 17.34
C LYS A 193 -15.83 9.95 17.05
N ASP A 194 -15.66 10.54 15.87
CA ASP A 194 -16.32 11.78 15.47
C ASP A 194 -17.31 11.56 14.33
N HIS A 195 -17.72 10.32 14.07
CA HIS A 195 -18.58 9.91 12.96
C HIS A 195 -18.04 10.27 11.57
N GLN A 196 -16.75 10.64 11.47
CA GLN A 196 -16.06 10.93 10.22
C GLN A 196 -15.53 9.65 9.58
N ILE A 197 -15.24 9.70 8.27
CA ILE A 197 -14.46 8.64 7.66
C ILE A 197 -13.04 8.70 8.23
N VAL A 198 -12.50 7.54 8.64
CA VAL A 198 -11.10 7.33 9.00
C VAL A 198 -10.55 6.24 8.09
N MET A 199 -9.39 6.51 7.48
CA MET A 199 -8.71 5.60 6.57
C MET A 199 -7.25 5.45 6.99
N ALA A 200 -6.73 4.23 6.87
CA ALA A 200 -5.34 3.91 7.11
C ALA A 200 -4.81 2.89 6.12
N HIS A 201 -3.54 3.01 5.79
CA HIS A 201 -2.84 2.12 4.87
C HIS A 201 -1.39 1.90 5.31
N SER A 202 -0.90 0.69 5.13
CA SER A 202 0.52 0.34 5.18
C SER A 202 0.90 -0.31 3.87
N ASN A 203 1.79 0.34 3.12
CA ASN A 203 2.38 -0.23 1.92
C ASN A 203 3.35 -1.35 2.29
N TRP A 204 3.25 -2.48 1.59
CA TRP A 204 4.18 -3.59 1.71
C TRP A 204 4.75 -3.93 0.34
N THR A 205 6.07 -3.97 0.26
CA THR A 205 6.78 -4.37 -0.95
C THR A 205 8.17 -4.90 -0.59
N SER A 206 8.98 -5.26 -1.60
CA SER A 206 10.40 -5.55 -1.38
C SER A 206 11.10 -4.33 -0.76
N TYR A 207 12.06 -4.56 0.14
CA TYR A 207 12.74 -3.43 0.79
C TYR A 207 13.61 -2.65 -0.19
N MET A 208 14.10 -3.30 -1.25
CA MET A 208 14.89 -2.60 -2.28
C MET A 208 14.08 -1.58 -3.09
N ASP A 209 12.76 -1.76 -3.22
CA ASP A 209 11.88 -0.77 -3.85
C ASP A 209 11.20 0.10 -2.80
N GLY A 210 10.80 -0.49 -1.69
CA GLY A 210 10.03 0.18 -0.65
C GLY A 210 10.75 1.33 0.04
N GLU A 211 12.08 1.31 0.14
CA GLU A 211 12.85 2.44 0.66
C GLU A 211 12.79 3.69 -0.22
N ARG A 212 12.40 3.51 -1.50
CA ARG A 212 12.21 4.57 -2.51
C ARG A 212 10.77 5.07 -2.58
N TRP A 213 9.85 4.42 -1.87
CA TRP A 213 8.44 4.82 -1.81
C TRP A 213 8.24 5.92 -0.78
N ASN A 214 8.87 7.05 -1.00
CA ASN A 214 8.95 8.16 -0.06
C ASN A 214 8.64 9.52 -0.70
N ILE A 215 7.84 9.53 -1.76
CA ILE A 215 7.40 10.76 -2.41
C ILE A 215 6.00 11.13 -1.95
N ILE A 216 5.78 12.39 -1.62
CA ILE A 216 4.45 12.98 -1.47
C ILE A 216 4.22 13.92 -2.64
N PHE A 217 3.35 13.52 -3.55
CA PHE A 217 2.94 14.33 -4.69
C PHE A 217 1.75 15.23 -4.35
N ASP A 218 1.86 16.51 -4.68
CA ASP A 218 0.78 17.48 -4.71
C ASP A 218 0.62 17.96 -6.16
N ILE A 219 -0.36 17.41 -6.86
CA ILE A 219 -0.53 17.62 -8.30
C ILE A 219 -1.73 18.54 -8.57
N VAL A 220 -1.49 19.63 -9.29
CA VAL A 220 -2.50 20.60 -9.76
C VAL A 220 -2.60 20.51 -11.28
N PRO A 221 -3.38 19.57 -11.83
CA PRO A 221 -3.51 19.42 -13.26
C PRO A 221 -4.32 20.57 -13.86
N GLN A 222 -4.06 20.90 -15.13
CA GLN A 222 -4.82 21.90 -15.88
C GLN A 222 -6.32 21.54 -15.95
N SER A 223 -6.66 20.25 -15.90
CA SER A 223 -8.02 19.73 -15.95
C SER A 223 -8.21 18.63 -14.92
N GLY A 224 -9.38 18.57 -14.30
CA GLY A 224 -9.70 17.57 -13.28
C GLY A 224 -9.38 18.04 -11.87
N ASN A 225 -9.28 17.09 -10.96
CA ASN A 225 -9.09 17.32 -9.55
C ASN A 225 -7.61 17.54 -9.20
N ARG A 226 -7.32 18.49 -8.30
CA ARG A 226 -6.08 18.45 -7.53
C ARG A 226 -6.04 17.19 -6.69
N MET A 227 -4.87 16.58 -6.56
CA MET A 227 -4.67 15.38 -5.76
C MET A 227 -3.41 15.49 -4.93
N VAL A 228 -3.47 14.98 -3.70
CA VAL A 228 -2.30 14.76 -2.85
C VAL A 228 -2.23 13.26 -2.58
N MET A 229 -1.11 12.65 -2.95
CA MET A 229 -0.91 11.20 -2.87
C MET A 229 0.55 10.89 -2.54
N ASP A 230 0.81 9.73 -1.94
CA ASP A 230 2.18 9.21 -1.95
C ASP A 230 2.48 8.53 -3.30
N GLY A 231 3.73 8.18 -3.55
CA GLY A 231 4.08 7.53 -4.79
C GLY A 231 5.56 7.20 -4.93
N PHE A 232 5.85 6.63 -6.09
CA PHE A 232 7.17 6.14 -6.47
C PHE A 232 7.82 7.05 -7.52
N PRO A 233 9.15 7.27 -7.47
CA PRO A 233 9.81 8.18 -8.42
C PRO A 233 9.63 7.75 -9.88
N GLY A 234 9.14 8.66 -10.73
CA GLY A 234 8.95 8.43 -12.16
C GLY A 234 7.63 7.77 -12.54
N VAL A 235 6.78 7.44 -11.57
CA VAL A 235 5.46 6.84 -11.78
C VAL A 235 4.37 7.90 -11.65
N ILE A 236 3.40 7.92 -12.59
CA ILE A 236 2.36 8.95 -12.62
C ILE A 236 1.17 8.63 -11.72
N ALA A 237 0.93 7.37 -11.37
CA ALA A 237 -0.01 6.92 -10.36
C ALA A 237 0.66 6.89 -8.97
N SER A 238 -0.12 6.64 -7.93
CA SER A 238 0.43 6.39 -6.60
C SER A 238 1.08 5.02 -6.50
N ASP A 239 0.46 4.03 -7.14
CA ASP A 239 0.87 2.62 -7.22
C ASP A 239 0.81 1.81 -5.90
N ASP A 240 0.72 2.43 -4.75
CA ASP A 240 0.18 1.87 -3.51
C ASP A 240 -1.18 2.52 -3.21
N ASP A 241 -1.58 3.36 -4.12
CA ASP A 241 -2.88 3.98 -4.31
C ASP A 241 -3.46 4.61 -3.04
N TYR A 242 -2.60 5.38 -2.33
CA TYR A 242 -3.06 6.17 -1.21
C TYR A 242 -3.09 7.65 -1.56
N GLY A 243 -4.27 8.25 -1.50
CA GLY A 243 -4.40 9.66 -1.79
C GLY A 243 -5.77 10.26 -1.50
N VAL A 244 -5.82 11.58 -1.69
CA VAL A 244 -7.01 12.41 -1.51
C VAL A 244 -7.16 13.38 -2.67
N THR A 245 -8.40 13.63 -3.10
CA THR A 245 -8.68 14.49 -4.24
C THR A 245 -9.60 15.66 -3.88
N SER A 246 -9.47 16.76 -4.62
CA SER A 246 -10.39 17.90 -4.50
C SER A 246 -11.83 17.54 -4.91
N GLY A 247 -12.00 16.46 -5.68
CA GLY A 247 -13.29 15.83 -5.97
C GLY A 247 -13.98 15.23 -4.75
N GLY A 248 -13.27 15.11 -3.63
CA GLY A 248 -13.81 14.68 -2.34
C GLY A 248 -13.65 13.21 -2.04
N LEU A 249 -12.87 12.49 -2.82
CA LEU A 249 -12.56 11.09 -2.58
C LEU A 249 -11.31 10.93 -1.73
N MET A 250 -11.36 9.94 -0.86
CA MET A 250 -10.25 9.35 -0.09
C MET A 250 -10.06 7.96 -0.66
N ILE A 251 -8.85 7.60 -1.05
CA ILE A 251 -8.58 6.39 -1.85
C ILE A 251 -7.43 5.63 -1.22
N THR A 252 -7.58 4.32 -1.11
CA THR A 252 -6.50 3.36 -0.87
C THR A 252 -6.88 2.00 -1.42
N GLU A 253 -5.93 1.07 -1.47
CA GLU A 253 -6.15 -0.28 -1.97
C GLU A 253 -5.41 -1.33 -1.13
N THR A 254 -5.66 -2.59 -1.42
CA THR A 254 -4.78 -3.72 -1.13
C THR A 254 -4.87 -4.72 -2.29
N THR A 255 -3.74 -5.11 -2.84
CA THR A 255 -3.65 -6.05 -3.96
C THR A 255 -4.35 -7.38 -3.65
N ILE A 256 -5.08 -7.95 -4.60
CA ILE A 256 -5.70 -9.26 -4.44
C ILE A 256 -4.64 -10.35 -4.56
N ALA A 257 -4.35 -11.05 -3.47
CA ALA A 257 -3.35 -12.11 -3.42
C ALA A 257 -3.71 -13.30 -4.31
N TYR A 258 -2.69 -13.95 -4.88
CA TYR A 258 -2.82 -15.13 -5.73
C TYR A 258 -3.69 -14.94 -6.97
N PHE A 259 -3.89 -13.71 -7.39
CA PHE A 259 -4.64 -13.39 -8.59
C PHE A 259 -3.93 -13.90 -9.84
N HIS A 260 -4.70 -14.35 -10.81
CA HIS A 260 -4.21 -14.74 -12.12
C HIS A 260 -5.19 -14.29 -13.20
N GLY A 261 -4.67 -13.56 -14.14
CA GLY A 261 -5.45 -13.02 -15.24
C GLY A 261 -4.70 -11.89 -15.91
N TRP A 262 -4.79 -11.81 -17.22
CA TRP A 262 -4.20 -10.74 -18.00
C TRP A 262 -4.89 -10.64 -19.35
N ASP A 263 -5.29 -9.44 -19.75
CA ASP A 263 -5.76 -9.12 -21.08
C ASP A 263 -4.77 -8.17 -21.78
N PRO A 264 -3.94 -8.66 -22.71
CA PRO A 264 -2.97 -7.83 -23.42
C PRO A 264 -3.63 -6.73 -24.27
N THR A 265 -4.97 -6.73 -24.42
CA THR A 265 -5.70 -5.71 -25.18
C THR A 265 -6.25 -4.58 -24.30
N GLY A 266 -6.22 -4.76 -22.98
CA GLY A 266 -6.72 -3.78 -22.02
C GLY A 266 -5.75 -2.62 -21.74
N LYS A 267 -6.19 -1.65 -20.94
CA LYS A 267 -5.41 -0.51 -20.45
C LYS A 267 -4.69 -0.89 -19.15
N ALA A 268 -3.46 -0.45 -19.01
CA ALA A 268 -2.68 -0.59 -17.80
C ALA A 268 -3.39 0.04 -16.58
N GLU A 269 -3.18 -0.57 -15.42
CA GLU A 269 -3.79 -0.11 -14.17
C GLU A 269 -3.33 1.30 -13.82
N PHE A 270 -2.02 1.60 -13.89
CA PHE A 270 -1.49 2.94 -13.56
C PHE A 270 -2.17 4.08 -14.36
N VAL A 271 -2.62 3.83 -15.60
CA VAL A 271 -3.39 4.80 -16.41
C VAL A 271 -4.79 4.97 -15.84
N ARG A 272 -5.45 3.85 -15.49
CA ARG A 272 -6.83 3.85 -14.98
C ARG A 272 -6.90 4.49 -13.59
N ALA A 273 -5.98 4.13 -12.68
CA ALA A 273 -5.88 4.70 -11.34
C ALA A 273 -5.56 6.19 -11.38
N ARG A 274 -4.55 6.62 -12.18
CA ARG A 274 -4.23 8.03 -12.39
C ARG A 274 -5.44 8.82 -12.89
N LYS A 275 -6.18 8.27 -13.86
CA LYS A 275 -7.40 8.88 -14.41
C LYS A 275 -8.53 8.93 -13.38
N ALA A 276 -8.70 7.87 -12.60
CA ALA A 276 -9.75 7.82 -11.59
C ALA A 276 -9.50 8.86 -10.47
N MET A 277 -8.28 9.01 -10.00
CA MET A 277 -7.93 10.05 -9.03
C MET A 277 -8.15 11.47 -9.61
N GLN A 278 -7.81 11.69 -10.87
CA GLN A 278 -7.91 13.01 -11.51
C GLN A 278 -9.36 13.40 -11.85
N TYR A 279 -10.22 12.46 -12.22
CA TYR A 279 -11.53 12.81 -12.80
C TYR A 279 -12.74 12.32 -12.02
N ALA A 280 -12.59 11.36 -11.10
CA ALA A 280 -13.73 10.90 -10.33
C ALA A 280 -14.16 11.92 -9.28
N ASN A 281 -15.48 12.15 -9.18
CA ASN A 281 -16.10 13.02 -8.20
C ASN A 281 -17.09 12.27 -7.29
N SER A 282 -17.23 10.97 -7.50
CA SER A 282 -18.04 10.05 -6.74
C SER A 282 -17.43 8.65 -6.77
N ILE A 283 -17.85 7.77 -5.85
CA ILE A 283 -17.48 6.35 -5.88
C ILE A 283 -17.87 5.71 -7.22
N ASP A 284 -19.06 6.06 -7.78
CA ASP A 284 -19.51 5.52 -9.06
C ASP A 284 -18.62 5.94 -10.24
N ASP A 285 -18.15 7.19 -10.24
CA ASP A 285 -17.19 7.66 -11.26
C ASP A 285 -15.88 6.89 -11.17
N TYR A 286 -15.35 6.69 -9.94
CA TYR A 286 -14.13 5.96 -9.72
C TYR A 286 -14.22 4.53 -10.25
N VAL A 287 -15.24 3.79 -9.83
CA VAL A 287 -15.50 2.42 -10.29
C VAL A 287 -15.65 2.35 -11.81
N LYS A 288 -16.40 3.28 -12.40
CA LYS A 288 -16.58 3.32 -13.85
C LYS A 288 -15.26 3.50 -14.59
N ILE A 289 -14.40 4.41 -14.13
CA ILE A 289 -13.10 4.68 -14.77
C ILE A 289 -12.18 3.47 -14.62
N MET A 290 -12.12 2.85 -13.44
CA MET A 290 -11.29 1.67 -13.20
C MET A 290 -11.69 0.47 -14.05
N LEU A 291 -12.96 0.28 -14.32
CA LEU A 291 -13.46 -0.82 -15.17
C LEU A 291 -13.27 -0.57 -16.67
N GLU A 292 -12.97 0.68 -17.11
CA GLU A 292 -12.84 1.00 -18.52
C GLU A 292 -11.58 0.42 -19.14
N GLY A 293 -11.73 -0.70 -19.83
CA GLY A 293 -10.62 -1.37 -20.53
C GLY A 293 -9.66 -2.08 -19.57
N ASN A 294 -10.13 -2.51 -18.41
CA ASN A 294 -9.32 -3.24 -17.42
C ASN A 294 -8.56 -4.41 -18.06
N ASN A 295 -7.24 -4.44 -17.86
CA ASN A 295 -6.34 -5.49 -18.35
C ASN A 295 -6.12 -6.63 -17.35
N GLY A 296 -6.65 -6.52 -16.12
CA GLY A 296 -6.45 -7.46 -15.03
C GLY A 296 -5.08 -7.36 -14.34
N GLY A 297 -4.19 -6.51 -14.82
CA GLY A 297 -2.93 -6.21 -14.16
C GLY A 297 -3.16 -5.42 -12.88
N TYR A 298 -2.38 -5.74 -11.85
CA TYR A 298 -2.48 -5.16 -10.51
C TYR A 298 -3.92 -5.14 -9.99
N ALA A 299 -4.55 -6.34 -9.95
CA ALA A 299 -5.93 -6.48 -9.51
C ALA A 299 -6.04 -6.16 -8.02
N ASN A 300 -6.89 -5.20 -7.67
CA ASN A 300 -6.96 -4.59 -6.35
C ASN A 300 -8.32 -4.68 -5.69
N ASP A 301 -8.29 -4.58 -4.37
CA ASP A 301 -9.41 -4.36 -3.48
C ASP A 301 -9.37 -2.91 -2.99
N TRP A 302 -10.07 -2.02 -3.68
CA TRP A 302 -10.09 -0.59 -3.42
C TRP A 302 -10.98 -0.24 -2.24
N LEU A 303 -10.46 0.56 -1.31
CA LEU A 303 -11.20 1.14 -0.19
C LEU A 303 -11.37 2.64 -0.46
N ILE A 304 -12.60 3.06 -0.72
CA ILE A 304 -12.90 4.42 -1.19
C ILE A 304 -13.84 5.10 -0.19
N GLY A 305 -13.51 6.32 0.22
CA GLY A 305 -14.37 7.17 1.03
C GLY A 305 -14.84 8.39 0.24
N ASP A 306 -16.14 8.66 0.24
CA ASP A 306 -16.68 9.94 -0.24
C ASP A 306 -16.99 10.85 0.95
N ARG A 307 -16.09 11.81 1.22
CA ARG A 307 -16.24 12.75 2.34
C ARG A 307 -17.47 13.64 2.24
N LYS A 308 -18.06 13.82 1.04
CA LYS A 308 -19.25 14.66 0.83
C LYS A 308 -20.52 13.98 1.32
N THR A 309 -20.57 12.66 1.21
CA THR A 309 -21.76 11.84 1.58
C THR A 309 -21.59 11.06 2.86
N GLY A 310 -20.34 10.92 3.37
CA GLY A 310 -19.98 10.04 4.48
C GLY A 310 -20.03 8.55 4.12
N GLU A 311 -20.21 8.22 2.84
CA GLU A 311 -20.24 6.84 2.36
C GLU A 311 -18.83 6.30 2.16
N ILE A 312 -18.65 5.03 2.51
CA ILE A 312 -17.44 4.27 2.21
C ILE A 312 -17.79 3.07 1.33
N ALA A 313 -16.86 2.68 0.48
CA ALA A 313 -16.98 1.53 -0.38
C ALA A 313 -15.75 0.64 -0.33
N ARG A 314 -15.98 -0.64 -0.57
CA ARG A 314 -15.01 -1.63 -0.99
C ARG A 314 -15.33 -2.02 -2.42
N PHE A 315 -14.35 -1.95 -3.31
CA PHE A 315 -14.48 -2.28 -4.71
C PHE A 315 -13.40 -3.30 -5.09
N GLU A 316 -13.78 -4.56 -5.28
CA GLU A 316 -12.90 -5.59 -5.85
C GLU A 316 -12.92 -5.48 -7.38
N ASP A 317 -11.74 -5.25 -7.96
CA ASP A 317 -11.50 -5.04 -9.39
C ASP A 317 -10.69 -6.22 -9.97
N GLY A 318 -11.35 -7.37 -10.17
CA GLY A 318 -10.80 -8.48 -10.93
C GLY A 318 -10.91 -8.25 -12.44
N LEU A 319 -10.36 -9.15 -13.26
CA LEU A 319 -10.42 -9.04 -14.73
C LEU A 319 -11.82 -9.35 -15.28
N LYS A 320 -12.48 -10.41 -14.76
CA LYS A 320 -13.78 -10.91 -15.24
C LYS A 320 -14.90 -10.51 -14.31
N HIS A 321 -14.61 -10.41 -13.03
CA HIS A 321 -15.58 -10.15 -11.99
C HIS A 321 -15.18 -8.89 -11.23
N ALA A 322 -16.17 -8.05 -10.98
CA ALA A 322 -16.00 -6.85 -10.19
C ALA A 322 -17.19 -6.66 -9.25
N LYS A 323 -16.94 -6.20 -8.04
CA LYS A 323 -17.99 -6.01 -7.05
C LYS A 323 -17.76 -4.81 -6.15
N VAL A 324 -18.86 -4.13 -5.82
CA VAL A 324 -18.85 -2.97 -4.93
C VAL A 324 -19.77 -3.22 -3.73
N TRP A 325 -19.24 -3.08 -2.53
CA TRP A 325 -20.00 -3.02 -1.28
C TRP A 325 -19.93 -1.59 -0.73
N ARG A 326 -21.01 -1.11 -0.13
CA ARG A 326 -21.11 0.26 0.36
C ARG A 326 -21.78 0.33 1.72
N THR A 327 -21.38 1.30 2.54
CA THR A 327 -22.06 1.63 3.80
C THR A 327 -21.82 3.08 4.21
N LYS A 328 -22.71 3.60 5.07
CA LYS A 328 -22.54 4.88 5.79
C LYS A 328 -22.37 4.68 7.29
N ASP A 329 -22.38 3.42 7.75
CA ASP A 329 -22.15 3.04 9.14
C ASP A 329 -21.52 1.65 9.20
N GLY A 330 -20.20 1.59 9.25
CA GLY A 330 -19.45 0.34 9.16
C GLY A 330 -17.99 0.54 8.91
N TYR A 331 -17.33 -0.56 8.53
CA TYR A 331 -15.95 -0.57 8.06
C TYR A 331 -15.75 -1.56 6.93
N PHE A 332 -14.70 -1.35 6.16
CA PHE A 332 -14.06 -2.34 5.31
C PHE A 332 -12.57 -2.41 5.66
N SER A 333 -11.98 -3.58 5.51
CA SER A 333 -10.55 -3.79 5.69
C SER A 333 -9.99 -4.57 4.50
N GLY A 334 -8.75 -4.29 4.15
CA GLY A 334 -7.99 -4.99 3.13
C GLY A 334 -6.69 -5.55 3.74
N SER A 335 -6.31 -6.72 3.34
CA SER A 335 -5.03 -7.37 3.60
C SER A 335 -4.78 -8.45 2.56
N ASN A 336 -5.01 -8.10 1.31
CA ASN A 336 -4.80 -8.95 0.14
C ASN A 336 -5.77 -10.14 0.02
N PHE A 337 -6.87 -10.17 0.75
CA PHE A 337 -7.89 -11.21 0.64
C PHE A 337 -9.03 -10.75 -0.27
N PRO A 338 -9.40 -11.50 -1.30
CA PRO A 338 -10.64 -11.29 -2.02
C PRO A 338 -11.86 -11.73 -1.19
N SER A 339 -13.00 -11.12 -1.43
CA SER A 339 -14.28 -11.42 -0.75
C SER A 339 -15.37 -11.84 -1.70
N ASP A 340 -15.30 -11.46 -2.98
CA ASP A 340 -16.26 -11.95 -3.97
C ASP A 340 -16.04 -13.43 -4.27
N PRO A 341 -17.04 -14.30 -4.07
CA PRO A 341 -16.92 -15.72 -4.37
C PRO A 341 -16.56 -16.02 -5.84
N ASP A 342 -16.96 -15.15 -6.77
CA ASP A 342 -16.68 -15.34 -8.18
C ASP A 342 -15.23 -14.98 -8.51
N VAL A 343 -14.69 -13.91 -7.93
CA VAL A 343 -13.24 -13.57 -8.00
C VAL A 343 -12.41 -14.69 -7.37
N ILE A 344 -12.77 -15.16 -6.17
CA ILE A 344 -12.07 -16.25 -5.48
C ILE A 344 -12.01 -17.50 -6.35
N ARG A 345 -13.14 -17.91 -6.93
CA ARG A 345 -13.27 -19.16 -7.68
C ARG A 345 -12.56 -19.12 -9.03
N ASP A 346 -12.73 -18.02 -9.78
CA ASP A 346 -12.41 -17.95 -11.20
C ASP A 346 -11.09 -17.24 -11.50
N GLU A 347 -10.59 -16.41 -10.56
CA GLU A 347 -9.48 -15.50 -10.82
C GLU A 347 -8.34 -15.58 -9.80
N THR A 348 -8.47 -16.42 -8.75
CA THR A 348 -7.42 -16.56 -7.74
C THR A 348 -7.13 -18.01 -7.38
N ALA A 349 -5.95 -18.23 -6.81
CA ALA A 349 -5.61 -19.48 -6.08
C ALA A 349 -5.78 -19.29 -4.54
N TYR A 350 -6.44 -18.23 -4.11
CA TYR A 350 -6.64 -17.91 -2.70
C TYR A 350 -7.49 -18.95 -1.98
N ASN A 351 -7.04 -19.37 -0.79
CA ASN A 351 -7.79 -20.27 0.08
C ASN A 351 -8.33 -19.51 1.32
N PRO A 352 -9.62 -19.20 1.38
CA PRO A 352 -10.22 -18.47 2.51
C PRO A 352 -10.20 -19.27 3.81
N ASN A 353 -9.95 -20.58 3.76
CA ASN A 353 -9.95 -21.47 4.92
C ASN A 353 -8.55 -21.77 5.48
N ASP A 354 -7.50 -21.17 4.96
CA ASP A 354 -6.15 -21.33 5.47
C ASP A 354 -5.82 -20.24 6.51
N PRO A 355 -5.89 -20.53 7.82
CA PRO A 355 -5.62 -19.52 8.86
C PRO A 355 -4.13 -19.17 8.97
N SER A 356 -3.25 -19.94 8.34
CA SER A 356 -1.80 -19.70 8.35
C SER A 356 -1.35 -18.71 7.28
N SER A 357 -2.21 -18.43 6.29
CA SER A 357 -1.89 -17.44 5.25
C SER A 357 -1.86 -16.02 5.82
N GLY A 358 -0.93 -15.21 5.32
CA GLY A 358 -0.80 -13.79 5.71
C GLY A 358 -2.12 -13.00 5.53
N PRO A 359 -2.78 -13.08 4.37
CA PRO A 359 -4.06 -12.41 4.14
C PRO A 359 -5.13 -12.75 5.18
N ASN A 360 -5.34 -14.03 5.50
CA ASN A 360 -6.36 -14.46 6.45
C ASN A 360 -6.01 -14.07 7.88
N ALA A 361 -4.76 -14.24 8.30
CA ALA A 361 -4.32 -13.89 9.64
C ALA A 361 -4.50 -12.39 9.91
N ARG A 362 -4.13 -11.53 8.95
CA ARG A 362 -4.30 -10.08 9.04
C ARG A 362 -5.78 -9.66 8.97
N LYS A 363 -6.61 -10.33 8.15
CA LYS A 363 -8.06 -10.12 8.12
C LYS A 363 -8.68 -10.34 9.51
N ILE A 364 -8.36 -11.47 10.14
CA ILE A 364 -8.83 -11.78 11.49
C ILE A 364 -8.37 -10.70 12.48
N ARG A 365 -7.12 -10.21 12.34
CA ARG A 365 -6.62 -9.15 13.21
C ARG A 365 -7.34 -7.83 13.01
N TRP A 366 -7.60 -7.42 11.77
CA TRP A 366 -8.42 -6.25 11.46
C TRP A 366 -9.79 -6.33 12.11
N ASP A 367 -10.48 -7.46 12.00
CA ASP A 367 -11.80 -7.66 12.60
C ASP A 367 -11.74 -7.55 14.15
N GLN A 368 -10.69 -8.08 14.79
CA GLN A 368 -10.50 -7.95 16.24
C GLN A 368 -10.30 -6.49 16.66
N LEU A 369 -9.42 -5.76 15.97
CA LEU A 369 -9.09 -4.38 16.32
C LEU A 369 -10.27 -3.44 16.07
N LEU A 370 -10.90 -3.53 14.91
CA LEU A 370 -11.99 -2.64 14.53
C LEU A 370 -13.23 -2.87 15.39
N ASN A 371 -13.64 -4.13 15.60
CA ASN A 371 -14.77 -4.45 16.48
C ASN A 371 -14.49 -4.10 17.95
N GLY A 372 -13.27 -4.36 18.43
CA GLY A 372 -12.87 -4.07 19.81
C GLY A 372 -12.80 -2.57 20.14
N ASN A 373 -12.70 -1.72 19.12
CA ASN A 373 -12.54 -0.27 19.26
C ASN A 373 -13.68 0.52 18.61
N LYS A 374 -14.82 -0.12 18.33
CA LYS A 374 -15.98 0.56 17.75
C LYS A 374 -16.34 1.84 18.55
N GLY A 375 -16.54 2.95 17.84
CA GLY A 375 -16.86 4.26 18.41
C GLY A 375 -15.63 5.06 18.90
N ASN A 376 -14.42 4.50 18.83
CA ASN A 376 -13.20 5.17 19.28
C ASN A 376 -12.15 5.33 18.16
N ILE A 377 -12.44 4.85 16.96
CA ILE A 377 -11.47 4.86 15.87
C ILE A 377 -11.23 6.31 15.42
N ASP A 378 -9.99 6.75 15.54
CA ASP A 378 -9.46 8.01 15.02
C ASP A 378 -8.09 7.79 14.37
N THR A 379 -7.46 8.81 13.82
CA THR A 379 -6.16 8.70 13.14
C THR A 379 -5.05 8.22 14.07
N THR A 380 -5.06 8.65 15.34
CA THR A 380 -4.06 8.21 16.33
C THR A 380 -4.17 6.72 16.62
N LEU A 381 -5.40 6.20 16.74
CA LEU A 381 -5.61 4.78 16.95
C LEU A 381 -5.28 3.98 15.68
N ALA A 382 -5.51 4.56 14.50
CA ALA A 382 -5.14 3.99 13.22
C ALA A 382 -3.62 3.80 13.08
N GLU A 383 -2.79 4.77 13.52
CA GLU A 383 -1.33 4.62 13.59
C GLU A 383 -0.92 3.42 14.46
N VAL A 384 -1.61 3.23 15.60
CA VAL A 384 -1.36 2.10 16.50
C VAL A 384 -1.72 0.77 15.84
N PHE A 385 -2.83 0.73 15.08
CA PHE A 385 -3.24 -0.49 14.37
C PHE A 385 -2.24 -0.88 13.27
N LEU A 386 -1.72 0.09 12.53
CA LEU A 386 -0.71 -0.18 11.50
C LEU A 386 0.60 -0.71 12.09
N ALA A 387 0.89 -0.43 13.35
CA ALA A 387 2.08 -0.89 14.07
C ALA A 387 1.90 -2.24 14.79
N ASP A 388 0.77 -2.92 14.61
CA ASP A 388 0.41 -4.12 15.36
C ASP A 388 1.20 -5.36 14.91
N HIS A 389 1.73 -6.10 15.89
CA HIS A 389 2.52 -7.33 15.68
C HIS A 389 1.86 -8.58 16.26
N PHE A 390 0.57 -8.58 16.53
CA PHE A 390 -0.11 -9.78 17.02
C PHE A 390 -0.42 -10.73 15.86
N ASP A 391 0.18 -11.91 15.88
CA ASP A 391 -0.08 -12.98 14.93
C ASP A 391 -1.28 -13.83 15.39
N THR A 392 -2.38 -13.73 14.68
CA THR A 392 -3.64 -14.42 15.02
C THR A 392 -3.57 -15.94 14.82
N PHE A 393 -2.69 -16.44 13.97
CA PHE A 393 -2.46 -17.87 13.75
C PHE A 393 -1.72 -18.50 14.94
N THR A 394 -0.58 -17.92 15.32
CA THR A 394 0.21 -18.42 16.47
C THR A 394 -0.31 -17.93 17.81
N LYS A 395 -1.20 -16.92 17.82
CA LYS A 395 -1.76 -16.25 19.02
C LYS A 395 -0.66 -15.62 19.88
N ARG A 396 0.35 -15.04 19.26
CA ARG A 396 1.52 -14.44 19.93
C ARG A 396 1.85 -13.08 19.35
N GLU A 397 2.43 -12.22 20.18
CA GLU A 397 3.14 -11.04 19.73
C GLU A 397 4.45 -11.43 19.07
N GLY A 398 4.79 -10.78 17.98
CA GLY A 398 6.03 -10.98 17.23
C GLY A 398 5.89 -10.61 15.78
N ALA A 399 6.75 -9.70 15.32
CA ALA A 399 6.78 -9.23 13.94
C ALA A 399 7.02 -10.39 12.97
N ASN A 400 6.18 -10.52 11.96
CA ASN A 400 6.30 -11.49 10.88
C ASN A 400 5.35 -11.14 9.71
N ARG A 401 5.28 -11.99 8.67
CA ARG A 401 4.41 -11.80 7.50
C ARG A 401 2.90 -11.84 7.78
N ARG A 402 2.46 -12.31 8.94
CA ARG A 402 1.04 -12.42 9.29
C ARG A 402 0.57 -11.31 10.20
N THR A 403 1.43 -10.34 10.50
CA THR A 403 1.10 -9.17 11.33
C THR A 403 0.76 -7.95 10.48
N LEU A 404 0.00 -7.01 11.00
CA LEU A 404 -0.41 -5.82 10.25
C LEU A 404 0.79 -4.93 9.89
N CYS A 405 1.73 -4.74 10.83
CA CYS A 405 3.07 -4.27 10.49
C CYS A 405 3.88 -5.48 10.06
N GLY A 406 3.98 -5.69 8.76
CA GLY A 406 4.60 -6.90 8.22
C GLY A 406 6.12 -6.86 8.21
N HIS A 407 6.70 -7.99 8.57
CA HIS A 407 8.14 -8.19 8.61
C HIS A 407 8.49 -9.57 8.03
N GLY A 408 8.66 -9.64 6.70
CA GLY A 408 9.11 -10.86 6.03
C GLY A 408 10.54 -11.24 6.44
N ASP A 409 11.35 -10.25 6.78
CA ASP A 409 12.71 -10.37 7.32
C ASP A 409 12.79 -11.01 8.71
N ALA A 410 11.66 -11.17 9.41
CA ALA A 410 11.58 -11.83 10.70
C ALA A 410 10.79 -13.16 10.68
N SER A 411 10.37 -13.62 9.51
CA SER A 411 9.41 -14.74 9.40
C SER A 411 9.97 -16.10 9.78
N ASP A 412 11.27 -16.33 9.65
CA ASP A 412 11.93 -17.59 9.96
C ASP A 412 11.94 -17.93 11.47
N THR A 413 11.72 -16.95 12.33
CA THR A 413 11.65 -17.13 13.78
C THR A 413 10.31 -17.68 14.27
N VAL A 414 9.29 -17.75 13.40
CA VAL A 414 7.92 -18.16 13.75
C VAL A 414 7.61 -19.53 13.14
N PRO A 415 7.27 -20.57 13.94
CA PRO A 415 6.94 -21.89 13.43
C PRO A 415 5.81 -21.84 12.39
N GLY A 416 6.02 -22.45 11.23
CA GLY A 416 5.07 -22.44 10.10
C GLY A 416 5.06 -21.15 9.29
N ALA A 417 5.97 -20.24 9.54
CA ALA A 417 6.22 -19.11 8.66
C ALA A 417 6.84 -19.57 7.32
N LYS A 418 6.61 -18.78 6.28
CA LYS A 418 7.38 -18.95 5.03
C LYS A 418 8.86 -18.68 5.27
N PRO A 419 9.72 -19.13 4.36
CA PRO A 419 11.12 -18.75 4.37
C PRO A 419 11.27 -17.23 4.46
N PHE A 420 12.38 -16.82 5.02
CA PHE A 420 12.80 -15.43 5.09
C PHE A 420 12.73 -14.75 3.71
N ASP A 421 12.32 -13.48 3.70
CA ASP A 421 12.19 -12.68 2.48
C ASP A 421 12.26 -11.19 2.84
N PRO A 422 13.08 -10.36 2.17
CA PRO A 422 13.21 -8.93 2.44
C PRO A 422 12.00 -8.12 1.93
N VAL A 423 10.83 -8.49 2.39
CA VAL A 423 9.54 -7.89 2.06
C VAL A 423 8.80 -7.52 3.34
N GLY A 424 8.13 -6.41 3.37
CA GLY A 424 7.31 -6.02 4.51
C GLY A 424 6.75 -4.62 4.39
N ALA A 425 6.24 -4.12 5.50
CA ALA A 425 5.70 -2.77 5.59
C ALA A 425 6.81 -1.73 5.40
N VAL A 426 6.67 -0.84 4.42
CA VAL A 426 7.68 0.17 4.06
C VAL A 426 7.23 1.60 4.30
N SER A 427 5.94 1.81 4.57
CA SER A 427 5.37 3.08 4.97
C SER A 427 4.04 2.90 5.67
N GLY A 428 3.59 3.93 6.40
CA GLY A 428 2.24 4.00 6.96
C GLY A 428 1.59 5.34 6.67
N LYS A 429 0.27 5.36 6.39
CA LYS A 429 -0.50 6.57 6.11
C LYS A 429 -1.85 6.52 6.80
N VAL A 430 -2.30 7.65 7.32
CA VAL A 430 -3.61 7.79 7.95
C VAL A 430 -4.25 9.13 7.60
N MET A 431 -5.57 9.15 7.42
CA MET A 431 -6.34 10.39 7.27
C MET A 431 -7.77 10.25 7.82
N ASN A 432 -8.43 11.37 8.01
CA ASN A 432 -9.86 11.44 8.24
C ASN A 432 -10.53 12.44 7.28
N SER A 433 -11.87 12.48 7.25
CA SER A 433 -12.62 13.35 6.34
C SER A 433 -12.29 14.83 6.48
N LYS A 434 -11.89 15.30 7.69
CA LYS A 434 -11.53 16.70 7.93
C LYS A 434 -10.17 17.02 7.29
N MET A 435 -9.20 16.13 7.43
CA MET A 435 -7.90 16.24 6.78
C MET A 435 -8.07 16.16 5.26
N ALA A 436 -8.84 15.20 4.78
CA ALA A 436 -9.16 15.05 3.37
C ALA A 436 -9.84 16.30 2.76
N ALA A 437 -10.63 17.05 3.55
CA ALA A 437 -11.21 18.32 3.10
C ALA A 437 -10.17 19.41 2.87
N ALA A 438 -9.02 19.33 3.53
CA ALA A 438 -7.88 20.24 3.34
C ALA A 438 -6.84 19.66 2.34
N LEU A 439 -7.10 18.51 1.73
CA LEU A 439 -6.16 17.73 0.93
C LEU A 439 -4.88 17.43 1.73
N ASP A 440 -5.05 16.74 2.84
CA ASP A 440 -4.08 16.57 3.90
C ASP A 440 -4.14 15.14 4.45
N PHE A 441 -3.00 14.57 4.80
CA PHE A 441 -2.87 13.30 5.50
C PHE A 441 -1.57 13.22 6.31
N ILE A 442 -1.48 12.23 7.20
CA ILE A 442 -0.29 11.94 7.98
C ILE A 442 0.37 10.70 7.40
N ALA A 443 1.70 10.76 7.21
CA ALA A 443 2.49 9.66 6.69
C ALA A 443 3.76 9.41 7.51
N ARG A 444 4.27 8.19 7.43
CA ARG A 444 5.51 7.73 8.05
C ARG A 444 6.28 6.87 7.06
N THR A 445 7.58 7.16 6.83
CA THR A 445 8.50 6.28 6.08
C THR A 445 8.95 5.10 6.94
N GLY A 446 9.31 4.01 6.30
CA GLY A 446 9.76 2.80 6.97
C GLY A 446 8.63 2.07 7.71
N HIS A 447 8.98 1.10 8.53
CA HIS A 447 7.96 0.34 9.24
C HIS A 447 7.09 1.20 10.15
N PRO A 448 5.75 1.07 10.09
CA PRO A 448 4.83 1.79 10.96
C PRO A 448 5.12 1.62 12.46
N CYS A 449 5.73 0.51 12.86
CA CYS A 449 6.15 0.25 14.24
C CYS A 449 7.38 1.04 14.70
N GLY A 450 8.15 1.61 13.76
CA GLY A 450 9.36 2.38 14.08
C GLY A 450 10.64 1.56 14.15
N ILE A 451 10.64 0.32 13.75
CA ILE A 451 11.85 -0.51 13.62
C ILE A 451 12.54 -0.13 12.30
N ASN A 452 13.85 0.06 12.35
CA ASN A 452 14.67 0.30 11.16
C ASN A 452 15.11 -1.02 10.54
N PHE A 453 15.30 -1.04 9.24
CA PHE A 453 15.94 -2.13 8.51
C PHE A 453 17.41 -1.78 8.21
N ASP A 454 18.31 -2.71 8.49
CA ASP A 454 19.76 -2.60 8.28
C ASP A 454 20.19 -3.52 7.12
N ALA A 455 20.42 -2.93 5.95
CA ALA A 455 20.75 -3.66 4.73
C ALA A 455 22.09 -4.41 4.84
N ALA A 456 23.10 -3.83 5.47
CA ALA A 456 24.41 -4.45 5.60
C ALA A 456 24.36 -5.69 6.50
N LYS A 457 23.64 -5.59 7.62
CA LYS A 457 23.38 -6.73 8.50
C LYS A 457 22.59 -7.81 7.77
N PHE A 458 21.51 -7.41 7.08
CA PHE A 458 20.65 -8.31 6.32
C PHE A 458 21.46 -9.13 5.30
N LEU A 459 22.22 -8.46 4.43
CA LEU A 459 23.05 -9.13 3.40
C LEU A 459 24.17 -10.02 3.98
N THR A 460 24.62 -9.73 5.20
CA THR A 460 25.58 -10.58 5.92
C THR A 460 24.93 -11.86 6.41
N ASP A 461 23.73 -11.75 6.98
CA ASP A 461 22.99 -12.88 7.55
C ASP A 461 22.34 -13.76 6.47
N HIS A 462 22.03 -13.15 5.30
CA HIS A 462 21.30 -13.75 4.17
C HIS A 462 22.04 -13.57 2.84
N PRO A 463 23.19 -14.25 2.64
CA PRO A 463 23.99 -14.11 1.43
C PRO A 463 23.29 -14.55 0.12
N GLU A 464 22.20 -15.31 0.20
CA GLU A 464 21.33 -15.67 -0.93
C GLU A 464 20.70 -14.45 -1.62
N TYR A 465 20.57 -13.33 -0.89
CA TYR A 465 20.08 -12.05 -1.40
C TYR A 465 21.20 -11.08 -1.82
N SER A 466 22.45 -11.54 -1.88
CA SER A 466 23.60 -10.68 -2.25
C SER A 466 23.43 -9.99 -3.62
N TRP A 467 22.57 -10.50 -4.48
CA TRP A 467 22.22 -9.88 -5.76
C TRP A 467 21.54 -8.50 -5.60
N GLN A 468 20.91 -8.23 -4.46
CA GLN A 468 20.31 -6.93 -4.14
C GLN A 468 21.32 -5.86 -3.70
N SER A 469 22.55 -6.27 -3.37
CA SER A 469 23.56 -5.37 -2.80
C SER A 469 23.85 -4.09 -3.59
N PRO A 470 23.68 -4.03 -4.94
CA PRO A 470 23.88 -2.78 -5.68
C PRO A 470 22.83 -1.70 -5.41
N VAL A 471 21.64 -2.08 -4.90
CA VAL A 471 20.47 -1.20 -4.82
C VAL A 471 19.75 -1.23 -3.47
N LEU A 472 20.02 -2.23 -2.61
CA LEU A 472 19.39 -2.32 -1.29
C LEU A 472 20.11 -1.40 -0.30
N HIS A 473 19.38 -0.48 0.32
CA HIS A 473 19.87 0.45 1.34
C HIS A 473 19.16 0.25 2.68
N ASP A 474 19.64 0.95 3.71
CA ASP A 474 18.95 1.01 5.00
C ASP A 474 17.59 1.71 4.85
N MET A 475 16.57 1.20 5.54
CA MET A 475 15.26 1.84 5.60
C MET A 475 15.01 2.33 7.02
N ASP A 476 15.11 3.65 7.20
CA ASP A 476 14.85 4.30 8.46
C ASP A 476 13.35 4.61 8.64
N ALA A 477 12.82 4.23 9.79
CA ALA A 477 11.46 4.61 10.17
C ALA A 477 11.43 6.07 10.66
N GLY A 478 10.85 6.95 9.84
CA GLY A 478 10.67 8.36 10.17
C GLY A 478 9.58 8.58 11.24
N PRO A 479 9.38 9.82 11.71
CA PRO A 479 8.23 10.17 12.53
C PRO A 479 6.96 10.29 11.68
N TRP A 480 5.78 10.07 12.28
CA TRP A 480 4.51 10.45 11.69
C TRP A 480 4.51 11.96 11.39
N THR A 481 4.25 12.34 10.17
CA THR A 481 4.37 13.71 9.66
C THR A 481 3.15 14.05 8.81
N GLU A 482 2.54 15.21 9.10
CA GLU A 482 1.40 15.73 8.34
C GLU A 482 1.89 16.43 7.07
N PHE A 483 1.23 16.14 5.94
CA PHE A 483 1.48 16.76 4.63
C PHE A 483 0.21 17.35 4.07
N ARG A 484 0.32 18.58 3.52
CA ARG A 484 -0.80 19.36 2.98
C ARG A 484 -0.55 19.78 1.54
N SER A 485 -1.65 19.98 0.84
CA SER A 485 -1.58 20.61 -0.47
C SER A 485 -1.02 22.03 -0.40
N GLY A 486 -0.12 22.40 -1.33
CA GLY A 486 0.49 23.73 -1.42
C GLY A 486 1.43 24.06 -0.25
N GLU A 487 2.05 23.07 0.34
CA GLU A 487 2.99 23.27 1.43
C GLU A 487 4.34 23.81 0.89
N HIS A 488 4.91 24.77 1.60
CA HIS A 488 6.22 25.34 1.32
C HIS A 488 7.13 25.26 2.54
N VAL A 489 8.42 25.27 2.33
CA VAL A 489 9.38 25.42 3.42
C VAL A 489 9.14 26.74 4.13
N ALA A 490 8.89 26.71 5.43
CA ALA A 490 8.75 27.94 6.21
C ALA A 490 10.05 28.74 6.08
N GLN A 491 9.99 29.95 5.51
CA GLN A 491 11.14 30.85 5.49
C GLN A 491 11.54 31.14 6.94
N PRO A 492 12.83 31.02 7.31
CA PRO A 492 13.26 31.46 8.64
C PRO A 492 12.84 32.91 8.85
N ALA A 493 12.21 33.21 9.98
CA ALA A 493 11.83 34.56 10.36
C ALA A 493 13.09 35.43 10.27
N GLN A 494 13.06 36.46 9.39
CA GLN A 494 14.15 37.42 9.21
C GLN A 494 14.33 38.26 10.46
#